data_4932cfcc71cb8430a1cac919f9a22195
#
_entry.id   4932cfcc71cb8430a1cac919f9a22195
#
_cell.length_a   1.000
_cell.length_b   1.000
_cell.length_c   1.000
_cell.angle_alpha   90.00
_cell.angle_beta   90.00
_cell.angle_gamma   90.00
#
_symmetry.space_group_name_H-M   'P 1'
#
loop_
_entity.id
_entity.type
_entity.pdbx_description
1 polymer ?
#
loop_
_entity_poly.entity_id
_entity_poly.type
_entity_poly.pdbx_seq_one_letter_code
_entity_poly.pdbx_strand_id
1 'polypeptide(L)'
;MNIGLDIISVLTGVVSAATAVLGMWLKVKYDEKKSKEFNYDPSAHSNVVAALDFVMDHTDCDRAYVMEFHNGEHYFSGRGQQKLSCTYEVISEGISSECHSMQNIRISNFHAMIKDIAENKTFICEDT
;
A
#
# COMPACT_ATOMS: atom_id res chain seq x y z
N MET A 1 22.64 12.81 -57.45
CA MET A 1 22.76 12.17 -56.13
C MET A 1 21.99 13.04 -55.13
N ASN A 2 20.83 12.58 -54.61
CA ASN A 2 19.92 13.40 -53.80
C ASN A 2 20.31 13.32 -52.34
N ILE A 3 21.31 14.08 -51.92
CA ILE A 3 21.84 14.14 -50.56
C ILE A 3 20.75 14.49 -49.53
N GLY A 4 19.71 15.25 -49.89
CA GLY A 4 18.63 15.64 -49.02
C GLY A 4 17.67 14.47 -48.61
N LEU A 5 17.44 13.53 -49.52
CA LEU A 5 16.61 12.35 -49.28
C LEU A 5 17.31 11.32 -48.33
N ASP A 6 18.62 11.22 -48.45
CA ASP A 6 19.41 10.33 -47.59
C ASP A 6 19.48 10.83 -46.13
N ILE A 7 19.55 12.14 -45.91
CA ILE A 7 19.57 12.74 -44.56
C ILE A 7 18.21 12.55 -43.85
N ILE A 8 17.10 12.73 -44.59
CA ILE A 8 15.76 12.53 -44.00
C ILE A 8 15.52 11.08 -43.65
N SER A 9 15.96 10.11 -44.45
CA SER A 9 15.81 8.69 -44.15
C SER A 9 16.66 8.25 -42.93
N VAL A 10 17.85 8.79 -42.76
CA VAL A 10 18.68 8.55 -41.60
C VAL A 10 18.07 9.14 -40.33
N LEU A 11 17.57 10.39 -40.41
CA LEU A 11 16.91 11.04 -39.27
C LEU A 11 15.65 10.30 -38.83
N THR A 12 14.81 9.85 -39.76
CA THR A 12 13.62 9.05 -39.42
C THR A 12 13.96 7.71 -38.83
N GLY A 13 15.02 7.05 -39.27
CA GLY A 13 15.52 5.81 -38.72
C GLY A 13 16.01 5.99 -37.26
N VAL A 14 16.75 7.03 -36.96
CA VAL A 14 17.24 7.34 -35.60
C VAL A 14 16.10 7.67 -34.67
N VAL A 15 15.14 8.47 -35.07
CA VAL A 15 13.95 8.82 -34.26
C VAL A 15 13.12 7.56 -33.99
N SER A 16 12.91 6.71 -34.97
CA SER A 16 12.19 5.43 -34.78
C SER A 16 12.88 4.50 -33.83
N ALA A 17 14.21 4.36 -33.90
CA ALA A 17 14.97 3.54 -32.99
C ALA A 17 14.93 4.09 -31.54
N ALA A 18 15.04 5.41 -31.37
CA ALA A 18 14.96 6.05 -30.08
C ALA A 18 13.59 5.86 -29.39
N THR A 19 12.50 5.98 -30.17
CA THR A 19 11.14 5.74 -29.64
C THR A 19 10.92 4.29 -29.26
N ALA A 20 11.45 3.34 -30.02
CA ALA A 20 11.36 1.91 -29.69
C ALA A 20 12.11 1.58 -28.39
N VAL A 21 13.33 2.09 -28.22
CA VAL A 21 14.13 1.91 -27.00
C VAL A 21 13.45 2.52 -25.77
N LEU A 22 12.90 3.73 -25.91
CA LEU A 22 12.15 4.38 -24.84
C LEU A 22 10.90 3.58 -24.45
N GLY A 23 10.15 3.07 -25.43
CA GLY A 23 8.98 2.24 -25.20
C GLY A 23 9.32 0.93 -24.46
N MET A 24 10.42 0.26 -24.85
CA MET A 24 10.91 -0.94 -24.16
C MET A 24 11.35 -0.61 -22.73
N TRP A 25 12.05 0.47 -22.50
CA TRP A 25 12.49 0.89 -21.17
C TRP A 25 11.30 1.21 -20.25
N LEU A 26 10.30 1.93 -20.73
CA LEU A 26 9.08 2.23 -20.00
C LEU A 26 8.29 0.94 -19.65
N LYS A 27 8.23 -0.01 -20.58
CA LYS A 27 7.58 -1.30 -20.35
C LYS A 27 8.30 -2.09 -19.26
N VAL A 28 9.62 -2.20 -19.31
CA VAL A 28 10.41 -2.87 -18.29
C VAL A 28 10.20 -2.23 -16.91
N LYS A 29 10.23 -0.90 -16.82
CA LYS A 29 9.94 -0.16 -15.58
C LYS A 29 8.52 -0.41 -15.06
N TYR A 30 7.54 -0.50 -15.95
CA TYR A 30 6.16 -0.80 -15.57
C TYR A 30 6.02 -2.23 -15.06
N ASP A 31 6.63 -3.20 -15.75
CA ASP A 31 6.60 -4.62 -15.38
C ASP A 31 7.34 -4.87 -14.05
N GLU A 32 8.48 -4.20 -13.81
CA GLU A 32 9.19 -4.23 -12.51
C GLU A 32 8.32 -3.67 -11.37
N LYS A 33 7.58 -2.60 -11.60
CA LYS A 33 6.67 -2.04 -10.60
C LYS A 33 5.52 -3.01 -10.31
N LYS A 34 4.92 -3.59 -11.36
CA LYS A 34 3.83 -4.55 -11.23
C LYS A 34 4.26 -5.86 -10.55
N SER A 35 5.48 -6.34 -10.82
CA SER A 35 6.00 -7.56 -10.16
C SER A 35 6.29 -7.35 -8.67
N LYS A 36 6.63 -6.14 -8.26
CA LYS A 36 6.81 -5.80 -6.84
C LYS A 36 5.49 -5.69 -6.07
N GLU A 37 4.39 -5.37 -6.75
CA GLU A 37 3.06 -5.29 -6.12
C GLU A 37 2.46 -6.65 -5.74
N PHE A 38 2.99 -7.77 -6.26
CA PHE A 38 2.41 -9.10 -6.06
C PHE A 38 3.43 -10.10 -5.48
N ASN A 39 4.28 -9.65 -4.57
CA ASN A 39 5.20 -10.56 -3.87
C ASN A 39 4.59 -10.95 -2.53
N TYR A 40 3.68 -11.94 -2.55
CA TYR A 40 3.22 -12.57 -1.32
C TYR A 40 4.38 -13.34 -0.70
N ASP A 41 4.86 -12.85 0.44
CA ASP A 41 5.88 -13.52 1.24
C ASP A 41 5.21 -14.24 2.43
N PRO A 42 5.08 -15.57 2.37
CA PRO A 42 4.47 -16.34 3.46
C PRO A 42 5.22 -16.19 4.79
N SER A 43 6.53 -15.94 4.75
CA SER A 43 7.35 -15.76 5.95
C SER A 43 7.03 -14.43 6.64
N ALA A 44 6.78 -13.37 5.87
CA ALA A 44 6.35 -12.08 6.39
C ALA A 44 5.00 -12.19 7.11
N HIS A 45 4.04 -12.92 6.51
CA HIS A 45 2.76 -13.21 7.15
C HIS A 45 2.92 -13.91 8.51
N SER A 46 3.69 -15.00 8.54
CA SER A 46 3.93 -15.76 9.77
C SER A 46 4.62 -14.92 10.85
N ASN A 47 5.55 -14.05 10.47
CA ASN A 47 6.25 -13.17 11.39
C ASN A 47 5.31 -12.11 12.01
N VAL A 48 4.38 -11.56 11.23
CA VAL A 48 3.39 -10.60 11.74
C VAL A 48 2.44 -11.28 12.73
N VAL A 49 1.93 -12.47 12.40
CA VAL A 49 1.05 -13.23 13.29
C VAL A 49 1.78 -13.57 14.59
N ALA A 50 3.01 -14.08 14.51
CA ALA A 50 3.82 -14.39 15.70
C ALA A 50 4.10 -13.15 16.58
N ALA A 51 4.28 -11.98 15.96
CA ALA A 51 4.44 -10.72 16.70
C ALA A 51 3.15 -10.29 17.40
N LEU A 52 1.98 -10.49 16.78
CA LEU A 52 0.69 -10.21 17.41
C LEU A 52 0.41 -11.18 18.57
N ASP A 53 0.68 -12.47 18.40
CA ASP A 53 0.59 -13.48 19.48
C ASP A 53 1.48 -13.07 20.67
N PHE A 54 2.72 -12.68 20.39
CA PHE A 54 3.63 -12.20 21.44
C PHE A 54 3.08 -10.98 22.17
N VAL A 55 2.47 -10.02 21.48
CA VAL A 55 1.83 -8.85 22.12
C VAL A 55 0.68 -9.30 23.01
N MET A 56 -0.19 -10.20 22.54
CA MET A 56 -1.32 -10.72 23.32
C MET A 56 -0.86 -11.40 24.60
N ASP A 57 0.14 -12.26 24.51
CA ASP A 57 0.71 -13.00 25.66
C ASP A 57 1.31 -12.08 26.74
N HIS A 58 1.82 -10.89 26.33
CA HIS A 58 2.49 -9.96 27.24
C HIS A 58 1.62 -8.83 27.76
N THR A 59 0.46 -8.59 27.14
CA THR A 59 -0.43 -7.47 27.51
C THR A 59 -1.76 -7.93 28.08
N ASP A 60 -2.01 -9.24 28.13
CA ASP A 60 -3.28 -9.83 28.59
C ASP A 60 -4.49 -9.25 27.85
N CYS A 61 -4.32 -8.99 26.56
CA CYS A 61 -5.39 -8.47 25.72
C CYS A 61 -6.09 -9.58 24.94
N ASP A 62 -7.39 -9.40 24.69
CA ASP A 62 -8.23 -10.35 23.97
C ASP A 62 -8.11 -10.27 22.45
N ARG A 63 -7.50 -9.22 21.94
CA ARG A 63 -7.36 -8.97 20.52
C ARG A 63 -6.14 -8.10 20.21
N ALA A 64 -5.38 -8.49 19.19
CA ALA A 64 -4.33 -7.68 18.59
C ALA A 64 -4.51 -7.65 17.08
N TYR A 65 -4.32 -6.50 16.45
CA TYR A 65 -4.46 -6.38 15.00
C TYR A 65 -3.52 -5.34 14.39
N VAL A 66 -3.25 -5.48 13.10
CA VAL A 66 -2.53 -4.50 12.28
C VAL A 66 -3.51 -3.80 11.36
N MET A 67 -3.45 -2.47 11.37
CA MET A 67 -4.21 -1.62 10.47
C MET A 67 -3.27 -0.96 9.47
N GLU A 68 -3.57 -1.07 8.20
CA GLU A 68 -2.76 -0.47 7.14
C GLU A 68 -3.50 0.64 6.41
N PHE A 69 -2.77 1.71 6.13
CA PHE A 69 -3.27 2.80 5.32
C PHE A 69 -3.18 2.44 3.84
N HIS A 70 -4.24 2.71 3.10
CA HIS A 70 -4.23 2.54 1.65
C HIS A 70 -4.98 3.66 0.95
N ASN A 71 -4.72 3.81 -0.34
CA ASN A 71 -5.38 4.83 -1.15
C ASN A 71 -6.85 4.47 -1.34
N GLY A 72 -7.71 5.39 -0.94
CA GLY A 72 -9.12 5.39 -1.27
C GLY A 72 -9.39 6.12 -2.58
N GLU A 73 -10.67 6.28 -2.89
CA GLU A 73 -11.12 7.15 -3.97
C GLU A 73 -10.85 8.62 -3.68
N HIS A 74 -11.11 9.50 -4.63
CA HIS A 74 -11.01 10.93 -4.43
C HIS A 74 -12.39 11.51 -4.07
N TYR A 75 -12.38 12.52 -3.19
CA TYR A 75 -13.57 13.34 -2.96
C TYR A 75 -13.86 14.19 -4.22
N PHE A 76 -15.08 14.69 -4.33
CA PHE A 76 -15.47 15.64 -5.39
C PHE A 76 -14.55 16.86 -5.46
N SER A 77 -13.94 17.25 -4.34
CA SER A 77 -12.94 18.32 -4.25
C SER A 77 -11.56 17.97 -4.86
N GLY A 78 -11.39 16.77 -5.40
CA GLY A 78 -10.11 16.28 -5.92
C GLY A 78 -9.11 15.82 -4.86
N ARG A 79 -9.43 15.96 -3.56
CA ARG A 79 -8.57 15.45 -2.48
C ARG A 79 -8.65 13.92 -2.42
N GLY A 80 -7.48 13.28 -2.27
CA GLY A 80 -7.41 11.84 -2.02
C GLY A 80 -8.11 11.47 -0.72
N GLN A 81 -8.95 10.44 -0.77
CA GLN A 81 -9.55 9.83 0.42
C GLN A 81 -8.63 8.71 0.90
N GLN A 82 -7.93 8.93 2.01
CA GLN A 82 -7.17 7.87 2.65
C GLN A 82 -8.11 6.97 3.46
N LYS A 83 -7.88 5.67 3.35
CA LYS A 83 -8.60 4.63 4.07
C LYS A 83 -7.65 3.80 4.92
N LEU A 84 -8.24 3.12 5.88
CA LEU A 84 -7.59 2.22 6.81
C LEU A 84 -8.30 0.87 6.73
N SER A 85 -7.55 -0.23 6.69
CA SER A 85 -8.11 -1.58 6.72
C SER A 85 -7.32 -2.45 7.67
N CYS A 86 -8.04 -3.34 8.38
CA CYS A 86 -7.41 -4.41 9.15
C CYS A 86 -6.82 -5.45 8.18
N THR A 87 -5.53 -5.70 8.29
CA THR A 87 -4.81 -6.67 7.46
C THR A 87 -4.45 -7.94 8.21
N TYR A 88 -4.23 -7.84 9.51
CA TYR A 88 -3.99 -8.97 10.38
C TYR A 88 -4.75 -8.81 11.69
N GLU A 89 -5.27 -9.90 12.21
CA GLU A 89 -5.95 -9.97 13.49
C GLU A 89 -5.63 -11.31 14.16
N VAL A 90 -5.31 -11.26 15.44
CA VAL A 90 -5.22 -12.40 16.33
C VAL A 90 -6.17 -12.18 17.49
N ILE A 91 -6.91 -13.19 17.90
CA ILE A 91 -7.97 -13.12 18.91
C ILE A 91 -7.85 -14.29 19.89
N SER A 92 -8.24 -14.05 21.14
CA SER A 92 -8.37 -15.09 22.16
C SER A 92 -9.53 -16.03 21.85
N GLU A 93 -9.49 -17.24 22.43
CA GLU A 93 -10.58 -18.21 22.32
C GLU A 93 -11.90 -17.62 22.86
N GLY A 94 -12.97 -17.75 22.08
CA GLY A 94 -14.29 -17.22 22.43
C GLY A 94 -14.53 -15.77 21.97
N ILE A 95 -13.54 -15.09 21.44
CA ILE A 95 -13.69 -13.74 20.86
C ILE A 95 -13.98 -13.85 19.36
N SER A 96 -14.94 -13.07 18.87
CA SER A 96 -15.27 -13.03 17.44
C SER A 96 -14.34 -12.09 16.68
N SER A 97 -13.93 -12.49 15.47
CA SER A 97 -13.13 -11.66 14.56
C SER A 97 -13.91 -10.42 14.10
N GLU A 98 -13.24 -9.27 14.09
CA GLU A 98 -13.75 -8.00 13.55
C GLU A 98 -13.03 -7.52 12.31
N CYS A 99 -11.99 -8.23 11.87
CA CYS A 99 -11.19 -7.84 10.70
C CYS A 99 -12.06 -7.57 9.45
N HIS A 100 -13.13 -8.35 9.24
CA HIS A 100 -14.06 -8.15 8.13
C HIS A 100 -14.85 -6.84 8.21
N SER A 101 -15.22 -6.40 9.39
CA SER A 101 -15.95 -5.14 9.61
C SER A 101 -15.04 -3.91 9.54
N MET A 102 -13.73 -4.11 9.78
CA MET A 102 -12.73 -3.06 9.79
C MET A 102 -12.02 -2.91 8.44
N GLN A 103 -12.78 -2.88 7.35
CA GLN A 103 -12.27 -2.70 6.00
C GLN A 103 -12.69 -1.35 5.40
N ASN A 104 -11.77 -0.71 4.67
CA ASN A 104 -12.05 0.53 3.94
C ASN A 104 -12.56 1.70 4.79
N ILE A 105 -12.17 1.76 6.04
CA ILE A 105 -12.61 2.80 6.98
C ILE A 105 -11.96 4.13 6.62
N ARG A 106 -12.74 5.21 6.62
CA ARG A 106 -12.23 6.55 6.35
C ARG A 106 -11.37 7.05 7.50
N ILE A 107 -10.15 7.51 7.22
CA ILE A 107 -9.25 8.07 8.22
C ILE A 107 -9.87 9.25 8.96
N SER A 108 -10.73 10.03 8.30
CA SER A 108 -11.42 11.15 8.94
C SER A 108 -12.24 10.77 10.16
N ASN A 109 -12.69 9.51 10.27
CA ASN A 109 -13.42 9.02 11.43
C ASN A 109 -12.54 8.88 12.68
N PHE A 110 -11.23 8.76 12.49
CA PHE A 110 -10.24 8.57 13.55
C PHE A 110 -9.22 9.71 13.62
N HIS A 111 -9.60 10.90 13.16
CA HIS A 111 -8.68 12.03 13.03
C HIS A 111 -7.93 12.35 14.33
N ALA A 112 -8.62 12.38 15.46
CA ALA A 112 -8.00 12.68 16.77
C ALA A 112 -6.99 11.60 17.16
N MET A 113 -7.36 10.34 17.07
CA MET A 113 -6.49 9.19 17.36
C MET A 113 -5.26 9.20 16.44
N ILE A 114 -5.45 9.37 15.13
CA ILE A 114 -4.35 9.37 14.14
C ILE A 114 -3.38 10.54 14.41
N LYS A 115 -3.91 11.73 14.75
CA LYS A 115 -3.09 12.87 15.11
C LYS A 115 -2.25 12.57 16.34
N ASP A 116 -2.85 12.03 17.38
CA ASP A 116 -2.16 11.70 18.62
C ASP A 116 -1.07 10.64 18.42
N ILE A 117 -1.37 9.58 17.66
CA ILE A 117 -0.37 8.57 17.28
C ILE A 117 0.79 9.19 16.48
N ALA A 118 0.51 10.12 15.57
CA ALA A 118 1.55 10.78 14.77
C ALA A 118 2.51 11.61 15.63
N GLU A 119 1.96 12.30 16.64
CA GLU A 119 2.71 13.18 17.56
C GLU A 119 3.40 12.37 18.67
N ASN A 120 2.66 11.48 19.34
CA ASN A 120 3.08 10.80 20.58
C ASN A 120 3.48 9.33 20.38
N LYS A 121 3.34 8.77 19.15
CA LYS A 121 3.60 7.37 18.79
C LYS A 121 2.67 6.36 19.46
N THR A 122 1.79 6.78 20.32
CA THR A 122 0.83 5.93 21.03
C THR A 122 -0.46 6.69 21.31
N PHE A 123 -1.56 5.97 21.38
CA PHE A 123 -2.87 6.47 21.80
C PHE A 123 -3.48 5.45 22.76
N ILE A 124 -3.93 5.92 23.91
CA ILE A 124 -4.59 5.10 24.92
C ILE A 124 -5.99 5.69 25.13
N CYS A 125 -7.00 4.85 25.05
CA CYS A 125 -8.39 5.20 25.38
C CYS A 125 -8.85 4.27 26.50
N GLU A 126 -9.24 4.87 27.61
CA GLU A 126 -9.88 4.14 28.69
C GLU A 126 -11.39 4.25 28.53
N ASP A 127 -12.07 3.11 28.51
CA ASP A 127 -13.53 3.08 28.59
C ASP A 127 -13.97 3.52 29.99
N THR A 128 -14.73 4.60 30.04
CA THR A 128 -15.32 5.13 31.28
C THR A 128 -16.79 4.75 31.39
#